data_d8b102f5576ccc9507d8d8d228f63d76
#
_entry.id   d8b102f5576ccc9507d8d8d228f63d76
#
_cell.length_a   1.000
_cell.length_b   1.000
_cell.length_c   1.000
_cell.angle_alpha   90.00
_cell.angle_beta   90.00
_cell.angle_gamma   90.00
#
_symmetry.space_group_name_H-M   'P 1'
#
loop_
_entity.id
_entity.type
_entity.pdbx_description
1 polymer ?
#
loop_
_entity_poly.entity_id
_entity_poly.type
_entity_poly.pdbx_seq_one_letter_code
_entity_poly.pdbx_strand_id
1 'polypeptide(L)' 'MALFKLEISLPDRPGALGLLASAIGAAGADIRGLTVLKSEDGRGYDEVTVAVPGSDPTDLIEVLGAIGGVEVISFNAI' A
#
# COMPACT_ATOMS: atom_id res chain seq x y z
N MET A 1 2.51 -10.94 -14.30
CA MET A 1 2.55 -10.06 -13.14
C MET A 1 2.93 -8.66 -13.53
N ALA A 2 2.21 -7.69 -13.02
CA ALA A 2 2.54 -6.29 -13.27
C ALA A 2 3.08 -5.66 -11.99
N LEU A 3 4.04 -4.76 -12.12
CA LEU A 3 4.62 -4.01 -11.01
C LEU A 3 4.01 -2.61 -10.94
N PHE A 4 3.64 -2.21 -9.74
CA PHE A 4 3.12 -0.88 -9.47
C PHE A 4 3.82 -0.29 -8.26
N LYS A 5 3.97 1.03 -8.27
CA LYS A 5 4.46 1.78 -7.14
C LYS A 5 3.30 2.58 -6.55
N LEU A 6 3.01 2.37 -5.28
CA LEU A 6 1.95 3.08 -4.57
C LEU A 6 2.57 4.01 -3.53
N GLU A 7 2.02 5.20 -3.41
CA GLU A 7 2.26 6.04 -2.26
C GLU A 7 1.02 5.98 -1.36
N ILE A 8 1.23 5.65 -0.10
CA ILE A 8 0.16 5.37 0.84
C ILE A 8 0.37 6.18 2.11
N SER A 9 -0.72 6.78 2.60
CA SER A 9 -0.75 7.40 3.91
C SER A 9 -1.53 6.51 4.87
N LEU A 10 -1.02 6.32 6.08
CA LEU A 10 -1.63 5.48 7.10
C LEU A 10 -1.36 6.06 8.49
N PRO A 11 -2.15 5.66 9.52
CA PRO A 11 -1.89 6.13 10.88
C PRO A 11 -0.48 5.72 11.33
N ASP A 12 0.24 6.64 11.94
CA ASP A 12 1.59 6.38 12.46
C ASP A 12 1.48 5.79 13.86
N ARG A 13 1.17 4.49 13.94
CA ARG A 13 1.01 3.75 15.19
C ARG A 13 1.44 2.29 14.99
N PRO A 14 1.81 1.61 16.09
CA PRO A 14 2.17 0.19 16.01
C PRO A 14 1.07 -0.64 15.35
N GLY A 15 1.46 -1.53 14.46
CA GLY A 15 0.56 -2.46 13.79
C GLY A 15 -0.08 -1.94 12.50
N ALA A 16 -0.05 -0.63 12.24
CA ALA A 16 -0.68 -0.08 11.04
C ALA A 16 -0.04 -0.61 9.76
N LEU A 17 1.28 -0.64 9.70
CA LEU A 17 2.01 -1.17 8.54
C LEU A 17 1.79 -2.68 8.39
N GLY A 18 1.74 -3.42 9.49
CA GLY A 18 1.46 -4.85 9.46
C GLY A 18 0.08 -5.17 8.91
N LEU A 19 -0.91 -4.39 9.28
CA LEU A 19 -2.26 -4.54 8.74
C LEU A 19 -2.29 -4.26 7.24
N LEU A 20 -1.60 -3.21 6.80
CA LEU A 20 -1.47 -2.89 5.39
C LEU A 20 -0.82 -4.03 4.61
N ALA A 21 0.31 -4.54 5.11
CA ALA A 21 1.04 -5.63 4.46
C ALA A 21 0.19 -6.90 4.37
N SER A 22 -0.55 -7.23 5.43
CA SER A 22 -1.45 -8.38 5.44
C SER A 22 -2.56 -8.24 4.41
N ALA A 23 -3.13 -7.05 4.27
CA ALA A 23 -4.18 -6.78 3.29
C ALA A 23 -3.65 -6.92 1.86
N ILE A 24 -2.44 -6.44 1.59
CA ILE A 24 -1.79 -6.59 0.28
C ILE A 24 -1.63 -8.08 -0.06
N GLY A 25 -1.12 -8.87 0.87
CA GLY A 25 -0.97 -10.30 0.68
C GLY A 25 -2.29 -11.02 0.47
N ALA A 26 -3.32 -10.67 1.25
CA ALA A 26 -4.65 -11.26 1.12
C ALA A 26 -5.31 -10.93 -0.24
N ALA A 27 -4.96 -9.80 -0.83
CA ALA A 27 -5.43 -9.42 -2.18
C ALA A 27 -4.65 -10.13 -3.30
N GLY A 28 -3.70 -10.99 -2.95
CA GLY A 28 -2.91 -11.74 -3.93
C GLY A 28 -1.70 -10.99 -4.48
N ALA A 29 -1.40 -9.81 -3.94
CA ALA A 29 -0.24 -9.04 -4.37
C ALA A 29 0.97 -9.36 -3.50
N ASP A 30 2.15 -9.16 -4.06
CA ASP A 30 3.42 -9.42 -3.38
C ASP A 30 4.22 -8.11 -3.23
N ILE A 31 4.65 -7.83 -2.01
CA ILE A 31 5.47 -6.64 -1.75
C ILE A 31 6.89 -6.91 -2.25
N ARG A 32 7.38 -6.07 -3.15
CA ARG A 32 8.73 -6.14 -3.71
C ARG A 32 9.66 -5.10 -3.12
N GLY A 33 9.13 -4.06 -2.53
CA GLY A 33 9.91 -3.03 -1.87
C GLY A 33 9.02 -2.13 -1.04
N LEU A 34 9.60 -1.54 0.00
CA LEU A 34 8.90 -0.63 0.87
C LEU A 34 9.88 0.41 1.39
N THR A 35 9.52 1.67 1.24
CA THR A 35 10.31 2.80 1.74
C THR A 35 9.42 3.68 2.60
N VAL A 36 9.83 3.93 3.83
CA VAL A 36 9.16 4.91 4.68
C VAL A 36 9.67 6.29 4.28
N LEU A 37 8.76 7.11 3.75
CA LEU A 37 9.11 8.44 3.24
C LEU A 37 9.20 9.47 4.36
N LYS A 38 8.20 9.49 5.23
CA LYS A 38 8.16 10.43 6.36
C LYS A 38 7.07 10.05 7.36
N SER A 39 7.15 10.62 8.56
CA SER A 39 6.08 10.62 9.55
C SER A 39 5.80 12.08 9.90
N GLU A 40 4.53 12.47 9.87
CA GLU A 40 4.13 13.86 10.08
C GLU A 40 2.69 13.92 10.59
N ASP A 41 2.48 14.66 11.67
CA ASP A 41 1.14 14.89 12.24
C ASP A 41 0.35 13.60 12.52
N GLY A 42 1.02 12.58 13.04
CA GLY A 42 0.39 11.30 13.35
C GLY A 42 0.11 10.41 12.15
N ARG A 43 0.63 10.78 10.98
CA ARG A 43 0.51 10.01 9.74
C ARG A 43 1.86 9.51 9.27
N GLY A 44 1.90 8.28 8.79
CA GLY A 44 3.05 7.77 8.06
C GLY A 44 2.78 7.84 6.55
N TYR A 45 3.83 8.05 5.78
CA TYR A 45 3.79 8.09 4.32
C TYR A 45 4.81 7.10 3.80
N ASP A 46 4.33 6.08 3.10
CA ASP A 46 5.15 4.99 2.61
C ASP A 46 5.03 4.84 1.11
N GLU A 47 6.12 4.44 0.48
CA GLU A 47 6.14 4.05 -0.92
C GLU A 47 6.29 2.54 -0.99
N VAL A 48 5.34 1.86 -1.62
CA VAL A 48 5.31 0.41 -1.70
C VAL A 48 5.32 -0.03 -3.15
N THR A 49 6.28 -0.88 -3.49
CA THR A 49 6.31 -1.53 -4.80
C THR A 49 5.67 -2.90 -4.67
N VAL A 50 4.67 -3.17 -5.49
CA VAL A 50 3.92 -4.43 -5.45
C VAL A 50 3.90 -5.10 -6.80
N ALA A 51 3.92 -6.44 -6.78
CA ALA A 51 3.64 -7.26 -7.95
C ALA A 51 2.19 -7.73 -7.86
N VAL A 52 1.40 -7.41 -8.87
CA VAL A 52 -0.04 -7.68 -8.90
C VAL A 52 -0.33 -8.76 -9.94
N PRO A 53 -1.15 -9.79 -9.62
CA PRO A 53 -1.59 -10.75 -10.63
C PRO A 53 -2.37 -10.04 -11.73
N GLY A 54 -2.11 -10.38 -12.97
CA GLY A 54 -2.69 -9.67 -14.12
C GLY A 54 -2.06 -8.31 -14.31
N SER A 55 -2.84 -7.34 -14.76
CA SER A 55 -2.34 -6.01 -15.11
C SER A 55 -3.16 -4.87 -14.53
N ASP A 56 -4.19 -5.17 -13.74
CA ASP A 56 -5.10 -4.16 -13.20
C ASP A 56 -5.02 -4.13 -11.67
N PRO A 57 -4.55 -3.02 -11.06
CA PRO A 57 -4.43 -2.90 -9.61
C PRO A 57 -5.71 -2.44 -8.92
N THR A 58 -6.83 -2.28 -9.64
CA THR A 58 -8.05 -1.68 -9.11
C THR A 58 -8.55 -2.38 -7.84
N ASP A 59 -8.61 -3.70 -7.84
CA ASP A 59 -9.09 -4.46 -6.69
C ASP A 59 -8.19 -4.26 -5.48
N LEU A 60 -6.88 -4.23 -5.68
CA LEU A 60 -5.93 -3.97 -4.59
C LEU A 60 -6.14 -2.58 -4.01
N ILE A 61 -6.31 -1.57 -4.85
CA ILE A 61 -6.51 -0.20 -4.42
C ILE A 61 -7.79 -0.07 -3.61
N GLU A 62 -8.87 -0.71 -4.03
CA GLU A 62 -10.14 -0.74 -3.29
C GLU A 62 -9.99 -1.41 -1.93
N VAL A 63 -9.30 -2.54 -1.86
CA VAL A 63 -9.06 -3.24 -0.60
C VAL A 63 -8.28 -2.37 0.37
N LEU A 64 -7.24 -1.70 -0.10
CA LEU A 64 -6.42 -0.83 0.76
C LEU A 64 -7.20 0.40 1.23
N GLY A 65 -7.98 1.00 0.35
CA GLY A 65 -8.81 2.16 0.69
C GLY A 65 -9.93 1.85 1.68
N ALA A 66 -10.31 0.58 1.83
CA ALA A 66 -11.31 0.15 2.80
C ALA A 66 -10.74 -0.02 4.22
N ILE A 67 -9.42 -0.01 4.39
CA ILE A 67 -8.79 -0.07 5.71
C ILE A 67 -8.93 1.28 6.38
N GLY A 68 -9.48 1.30 7.61
CA GLY A 68 -9.67 2.55 8.35
C GLY A 68 -8.36 3.33 8.50
N GLY A 69 -8.37 4.59 8.10
CA GLY A 69 -7.23 5.48 8.18
C GLY A 69 -6.21 5.36 7.05
N VAL A 70 -6.37 4.41 6.15
CA VAL A 70 -5.47 4.24 5.00
C VAL A 70 -5.96 5.05 3.81
N GLU A 71 -5.05 5.77 3.16
CA GLU A 71 -5.32 6.52 1.94
C GLU A 71 -4.27 6.18 0.89
N VAL A 72 -4.72 5.73 -0.27
CA VAL A 72 -3.83 5.55 -1.43
C VAL A 72 -3.73 6.88 -2.16
N ILE A 73 -2.58 7.53 -2.07
CA ILE A 73 -2.35 8.86 -2.64
C ILE A 73 -2.14 8.76 -4.14
N SER A 74 -1.33 7.81 -4.56
CA SER A 74 -1.06 7.61 -5.98
C SER A 74 -0.66 6.17 -6.26
N PHE A 75 -0.80 5.76 -7.51
CA PHE A 75 -0.24 4.51 -7.99
C PHE A 75 0.23 4.70 -9.42
N ASN A 76 1.34 4.07 -9.77
CA ASN A 76 1.93 4.17 -11.08
C ASN A 76 2.50 2.83 -11.50
N ALA A 77 2.29 2.45 -12.75
CA ALA A 77 2.93 1.29 -13.33
C ALA A 77 4.45 1.53 -13.45
N ILE A 78 5.20 0.49 -13.21
CA ILE A 78 6.65 0.54 -13.34
C ILE A 78 7.08 -0.17 -14.62
#